data_0b9facffe52217b16380e7fa196a106c
#
_entry.id   0b9facffe52217b16380e7fa196a106c
#
_cell.length_a   1.000
_cell.length_b   1.000
_cell.length_c   1.000
_cell.angle_alpha   90.00
_cell.angle_beta   90.00
_cell.angle_gamma   90.00
#
_symmetry.space_group_name_H-M   'P 1'
#
loop_
_entity.id
_entity.type
_entity.pdbx_description
1 polymer ?
#
loop_
_entity_poly.entity_id
_entity_poly.type
_entity_poly.pdbx_seq_one_letter_code
_entity_poly.pdbx_strand_id
1 'polypeptide(L)'
;ISLKVSIKNITQTKSITPITIMSLGLGVTLLLTLALVGTNFQREIAKSIPDITPDYFFVGIQKGEKEIFEKSILNMDSNAKIEVVPMVSSGIIKINGVNPNTYIKPDNDSYWVIGSDRRSSWVEDVPEDNPLTDGKWWDLTKPEKLQISLDAEVAKNLNINLGDVFTLNIYGREIDGEIVNFRAVDYRDLSINFA
;
A
#
# COMPACT_ATOMS: atom_id res chain seq x y z
N ILE A 1 56.97 26.49 -12.31
CA ILE A 1 56.70 26.35 -10.85
C ILE A 1 56.69 24.87 -10.58
N SER A 2 57.64 24.39 -9.74
CA SER A 2 57.80 22.96 -9.49
C SER A 2 56.63 22.44 -8.63
N LEU A 3 56.03 21.28 -8.99
CA LEU A 3 54.97 20.62 -8.28
C LEU A 3 55.25 20.48 -6.77
N LYS A 4 56.54 20.29 -6.41
CA LYS A 4 57.01 20.25 -5.02
C LYS A 4 56.75 21.55 -4.24
N VAL A 5 56.86 22.71 -4.87
CA VAL A 5 56.64 24.02 -4.23
C VAL A 5 55.13 24.21 -4.00
N SER A 6 54.29 23.80 -4.96
CA SER A 6 52.83 23.85 -4.81
C SER A 6 52.33 22.94 -3.68
N ILE A 7 52.81 21.71 -3.60
CA ILE A 7 52.46 20.79 -2.52
C ILE A 7 52.90 21.31 -1.15
N LYS A 8 54.14 21.88 -1.07
CA LYS A 8 54.65 22.45 0.17
C LYS A 8 53.81 23.63 0.67
N ASN A 9 53.31 24.48 -0.25
CA ASN A 9 52.46 25.62 0.11
C ASN A 9 51.06 25.17 0.61
N ILE A 10 50.55 24.05 0.14
CA ILE A 10 49.27 23.49 0.58
C ILE A 10 49.39 22.92 1.99
N THR A 11 50.52 22.32 2.36
CA THR A 11 50.72 21.61 3.64
C THR A 11 51.38 22.46 4.76
N GLN A 12 51.68 23.74 4.50
CA GLN A 12 52.23 24.59 5.56
C GLN A 12 51.23 24.86 6.70
N THR A 13 51.69 24.79 7.93
CA THR A 13 50.94 24.89 9.19
C THR A 13 50.16 26.23 9.36
N LYS A 14 50.47 27.24 8.58
CA LYS A 14 49.78 28.54 8.57
C LYS A 14 49.09 28.88 7.23
N SER A 15 48.90 27.86 6.37
CA SER A 15 48.24 28.05 5.08
C SER A 15 46.73 28.12 5.27
N ILE A 16 46.05 29.04 4.60
CA ILE A 16 44.58 29.15 4.52
C ILE A 16 44.01 28.02 3.62
N THR A 17 44.86 27.42 2.79
CA THR A 17 44.49 26.41 1.79
C THR A 17 43.71 25.22 2.36
N PRO A 18 44.08 24.60 3.49
CA PRO A 18 43.29 23.47 4.08
C PRO A 18 41.87 23.89 4.44
N ILE A 19 41.70 25.06 5.02
CA ILE A 19 40.37 25.59 5.40
C ILE A 19 39.52 25.82 4.15
N THR A 20 40.10 26.38 3.11
CA THR A 20 39.40 26.63 1.83
C THR A 20 39.00 25.32 1.17
N ILE A 21 39.87 24.30 1.16
CA ILE A 21 39.56 22.97 0.61
C ILE A 21 38.46 22.30 1.40
N MET A 22 38.48 22.36 2.75
CA MET A 22 37.45 21.80 3.59
C MET A 22 36.09 22.49 3.39
N SER A 23 36.08 23.83 3.30
CA SER A 23 34.87 24.59 3.06
C SER A 23 34.27 24.29 1.70
N LEU A 24 35.11 24.24 0.66
CA LEU A 24 34.69 23.90 -0.70
C LEU A 24 34.16 22.45 -0.76
N GLY A 25 34.91 21.51 -0.14
CA GLY A 25 34.51 20.12 -0.06
C GLY A 25 33.17 19.94 0.66
N LEU A 26 32.98 20.64 1.78
CA LEU A 26 31.70 20.60 2.51
C LEU A 26 30.56 21.16 1.66
N GLY A 27 30.77 22.28 0.98
CA GLY A 27 29.79 22.91 0.09
C GLY A 27 29.38 21.98 -1.07
N VAL A 28 30.36 21.38 -1.74
CA VAL A 28 30.11 20.44 -2.84
C VAL A 28 29.38 19.20 -2.33
N THR A 29 29.79 18.66 -1.19
CA THR A 29 29.13 17.49 -0.57
C THR A 29 27.67 17.80 -0.26
N LEU A 30 27.39 18.96 0.33
CA LEU A 30 26.02 19.39 0.63
C LEU A 30 25.16 19.48 -0.64
N LEU A 31 25.70 20.12 -1.69
CA LEU A 31 24.98 20.23 -2.96
C LEU A 31 24.70 18.88 -3.61
N LEU A 32 25.69 17.98 -3.61
CA LEU A 32 25.50 16.61 -4.12
C LEU A 32 24.47 15.83 -3.31
N THR A 33 24.50 15.95 -1.99
CA THR A 33 23.53 15.28 -1.12
C THR A 33 22.11 15.79 -1.40
N LEU A 34 21.93 17.12 -1.51
CA LEU A 34 20.64 17.71 -1.85
C LEU A 34 20.15 17.26 -3.24
N ALA A 35 21.04 17.21 -4.23
CA ALA A 35 20.70 16.75 -5.57
C ALA A 35 20.28 15.27 -5.57
N LEU A 36 20.99 14.40 -4.85
CA LEU A 36 20.67 12.98 -4.73
C LEU A 36 19.35 12.75 -3.99
N VAL A 37 19.13 13.43 -2.87
CA VAL A 37 17.88 13.36 -2.13
C VAL A 37 16.72 13.84 -2.99
N GLY A 38 16.88 14.99 -3.68
CA GLY A 38 15.84 15.55 -4.54
C GLY A 38 15.47 14.62 -5.70
N THR A 39 16.47 14.04 -6.37
CA THR A 39 16.19 13.09 -7.47
C THR A 39 15.55 11.78 -7.00
N ASN A 40 15.97 11.26 -5.85
CA ASN A 40 15.37 10.06 -5.27
C ASN A 40 13.92 10.32 -4.85
N PHE A 41 13.67 11.48 -4.22
CA PHE A 41 12.31 11.88 -3.82
C PHE A 41 11.38 12.04 -5.03
N GLN A 42 11.84 12.70 -6.09
CA GLN A 42 11.06 12.82 -7.33
C GLN A 42 10.74 11.45 -7.95
N ARG A 43 11.71 10.53 -7.95
CA ARG A 43 11.47 9.16 -8.46
C ARG A 43 10.48 8.38 -7.61
N GLU A 44 10.55 8.55 -6.30
CA GLU A 44 9.62 7.86 -5.39
C GLU A 44 8.19 8.38 -5.54
N ILE A 45 8.01 9.69 -5.64
CA ILE A 45 6.69 10.29 -5.94
C ILE A 45 6.18 9.79 -7.29
N ALA A 46 7.02 9.81 -8.34
CA ALA A 46 6.61 9.39 -9.67
C ALA A 46 6.19 7.91 -9.72
N LYS A 47 6.75 7.05 -8.88
CA LYS A 47 6.34 5.64 -8.76
C LYS A 47 5.04 5.46 -7.97
N SER A 48 4.76 6.38 -7.05
CA SER A 48 3.58 6.30 -6.18
C SER A 48 2.30 6.84 -6.83
N ILE A 49 2.43 7.46 -8.01
CA ILE A 49 1.28 7.94 -8.78
C ILE A 49 0.96 6.88 -9.82
N PRO A 50 -0.21 6.22 -9.76
CA PRO A 50 -0.65 5.29 -10.80
C PRO A 50 -0.75 6.01 -12.16
N ASP A 51 -0.51 5.27 -13.24
CA ASP A 51 -0.63 5.80 -14.62
C ASP A 51 -2.04 6.35 -14.91
N ILE A 52 -3.04 5.85 -14.19
CA ILE A 52 -4.42 6.31 -14.23
C ILE A 52 -4.86 6.66 -12.81
N THR A 53 -4.74 7.93 -12.45
CA THR A 53 -5.26 8.43 -11.18
C THR A 53 -6.71 8.87 -11.38
N PRO A 54 -7.67 8.39 -10.56
CA PRO A 54 -9.05 8.85 -10.65
C PRO A 54 -9.17 10.34 -10.30
N ASP A 55 -9.86 11.10 -11.14
CA ASP A 55 -10.18 12.52 -10.87
C ASP A 55 -11.20 12.67 -9.74
N TYR A 56 -12.10 11.69 -9.60
CA TYR A 56 -13.19 11.71 -8.62
C TYR A 56 -13.43 10.33 -8.01
N PHE A 57 -13.72 10.32 -6.72
CA PHE A 57 -14.17 9.15 -5.98
C PHE A 57 -15.61 9.38 -5.51
N PHE A 58 -16.49 8.44 -5.82
CA PHE A 58 -17.87 8.42 -5.35
C PHE A 58 -18.08 7.23 -4.43
N VAL A 59 -18.68 7.46 -3.27
CA VAL A 59 -18.86 6.41 -2.24
C VAL A 59 -20.34 6.36 -1.84
N GLY A 60 -20.81 5.16 -1.53
CA GLY A 60 -22.17 4.98 -1.01
C GLY A 60 -23.26 4.87 -2.08
N ILE A 61 -22.90 4.63 -3.34
CA ILE A 61 -23.87 4.37 -4.41
C ILE A 61 -24.50 3.00 -4.17
N GLN A 62 -25.81 2.96 -4.04
CA GLN A 62 -26.54 1.73 -3.83
C GLN A 62 -26.60 0.88 -5.11
N LYS A 63 -26.68 -0.44 -4.94
CA LYS A 63 -26.71 -1.39 -6.07
C LYS A 63 -27.80 -1.03 -7.11
N GLY A 64 -28.98 -0.57 -6.67
CA GLY A 64 -30.07 -0.17 -7.55
C GLY A 64 -29.87 1.15 -8.29
N GLU A 65 -28.92 1.98 -7.85
CA GLU A 65 -28.65 3.30 -8.43
C GLU A 65 -27.42 3.30 -9.36
N LYS A 66 -26.63 2.22 -9.34
CA LYS A 66 -25.39 2.09 -10.11
C LYS A 66 -25.57 2.45 -11.59
N GLU A 67 -26.52 1.80 -12.27
CA GLU A 67 -26.71 2.01 -13.72
C GLU A 67 -27.15 3.43 -14.06
N ILE A 68 -27.99 4.04 -13.21
CA ILE A 68 -28.46 5.43 -13.41
C ILE A 68 -27.28 6.38 -13.23
N PHE A 69 -26.45 6.12 -12.24
CA PHE A 69 -25.27 6.92 -11.94
C PHE A 69 -24.23 6.85 -13.08
N GLU A 70 -23.89 5.65 -13.54
CA GLU A 70 -22.97 5.44 -14.67
C GLU A 70 -23.46 6.15 -15.94
N LYS A 71 -24.75 5.99 -16.28
CA LYS A 71 -25.35 6.68 -17.42
C LYS A 71 -25.28 8.20 -17.27
N SER A 72 -25.47 8.73 -16.08
CA SER A 72 -25.40 10.17 -15.83
C SER A 72 -23.99 10.72 -16.07
N ILE A 73 -22.95 10.00 -15.63
CA ILE A 73 -21.56 10.38 -15.89
C ILE A 73 -21.24 10.32 -17.38
N LEU A 74 -21.58 9.22 -18.06
CA LEU A 74 -21.32 9.05 -19.49
C LEU A 74 -22.10 10.05 -20.38
N ASN A 75 -23.24 10.56 -19.90
CA ASN A 75 -23.95 11.64 -20.55
C ASN A 75 -23.25 12.99 -20.40
N MET A 76 -22.52 13.22 -19.31
CA MET A 76 -21.72 14.43 -19.10
C MET A 76 -20.38 14.38 -19.83
N ASP A 77 -19.72 13.23 -19.79
CA ASP A 77 -18.48 12.96 -20.50
C ASP A 77 -18.50 11.52 -21.07
N SER A 78 -18.68 11.42 -22.38
CA SER A 78 -18.70 10.13 -23.09
C SER A 78 -17.35 9.38 -23.07
N ASN A 79 -16.25 10.05 -22.71
CA ASN A 79 -14.93 9.46 -22.61
C ASN A 79 -14.57 9.09 -21.16
N ALA A 80 -15.46 9.32 -20.21
CA ALA A 80 -15.21 8.99 -18.81
C ALA A 80 -14.91 7.49 -18.64
N LYS A 81 -13.82 7.17 -17.97
CA LYS A 81 -13.51 5.81 -17.53
C LYS A 81 -14.09 5.64 -16.14
N ILE A 82 -14.96 4.66 -15.98
CA ILE A 82 -15.64 4.39 -14.70
C ILE A 82 -15.16 3.03 -14.19
N GLU A 83 -14.58 3.02 -13.01
CA GLU A 83 -14.27 1.81 -12.27
C GLU A 83 -15.26 1.68 -11.12
N VAL A 84 -15.87 0.52 -10.97
CA VAL A 84 -16.87 0.25 -9.92
C VAL A 84 -16.41 -0.91 -9.07
N VAL A 85 -16.16 -0.63 -7.80
CA VAL A 85 -15.74 -1.63 -6.83
C VAL A 85 -16.84 -1.83 -5.79
N PRO A 86 -17.37 -3.05 -5.63
CA PRO A 86 -18.33 -3.35 -4.60
C PRO A 86 -17.66 -3.29 -3.23
N MET A 87 -18.38 -2.78 -2.24
CA MET A 87 -17.84 -2.59 -0.89
C MET A 87 -18.85 -2.99 0.17
N VAL A 88 -18.38 -3.68 1.20
CA VAL A 88 -19.17 -4.04 2.37
C VAL A 88 -18.36 -3.74 3.63
N SER A 89 -19.06 -3.32 4.70
CA SER A 89 -18.44 -3.23 6.02
C SER A 89 -18.43 -4.60 6.67
N SER A 90 -17.25 -5.06 7.10
CA SER A 90 -17.08 -6.32 7.80
C SER A 90 -16.12 -6.17 8.98
N GLY A 91 -16.36 -6.90 10.05
CA GLY A 91 -15.46 -6.96 11.21
C GLY A 91 -14.98 -8.39 11.45
N ILE A 92 -13.70 -8.57 11.71
CA ILE A 92 -13.14 -9.88 12.07
C ILE A 92 -13.42 -10.12 13.56
N ILE A 93 -14.30 -11.07 13.88
CA ILE A 93 -14.70 -11.37 15.26
C ILE A 93 -14.02 -12.62 15.83
N LYS A 94 -13.58 -13.57 14.96
CA LYS A 94 -12.82 -14.75 15.37
C LYS A 94 -11.78 -15.09 14.32
N ILE A 95 -10.66 -15.63 14.77
CA ILE A 95 -9.64 -16.27 13.94
C ILE A 95 -9.49 -17.68 14.47
N ASN A 96 -9.73 -18.68 13.63
CA ASN A 96 -9.76 -20.11 14.01
C ASN A 96 -10.67 -20.38 15.22
N GLY A 97 -11.82 -19.69 15.28
CA GLY A 97 -12.81 -19.84 16.34
C GLY A 97 -12.50 -19.08 17.64
N VAL A 98 -11.35 -18.40 17.74
CA VAL A 98 -10.91 -17.65 18.93
C VAL A 98 -11.03 -16.15 18.68
N ASN A 99 -11.49 -15.38 19.67
CA ASN A 99 -11.52 -13.92 19.57
C ASN A 99 -10.08 -13.36 19.52
N PRO A 100 -9.68 -12.70 18.43
CA PRO A 100 -8.30 -12.21 18.26
C PRO A 100 -7.87 -11.19 19.31
N ASN A 101 -8.79 -10.43 19.88
CA ASN A 101 -8.48 -9.44 20.92
C ASN A 101 -8.00 -10.09 22.24
N THR A 102 -8.10 -11.42 22.38
CA THR A 102 -7.59 -12.13 23.56
C THR A 102 -6.10 -12.39 23.51
N TYR A 103 -5.48 -12.38 22.33
CA TYR A 103 -4.07 -12.72 22.13
C TYR A 103 -3.29 -11.74 21.26
N ILE A 104 -3.95 -10.95 20.39
CA ILE A 104 -3.32 -9.89 19.63
C ILE A 104 -3.48 -8.58 20.40
N LYS A 105 -2.35 -7.94 20.69
CA LYS A 105 -2.34 -6.70 21.48
C LYS A 105 -2.51 -5.47 20.60
N PRO A 106 -3.04 -4.34 21.16
CA PRO A 106 -3.20 -3.10 20.44
C PRO A 106 -1.91 -2.43 19.92
N ASP A 107 -0.76 -2.82 20.43
CA ASP A 107 0.56 -2.36 19.97
C ASP A 107 1.11 -3.11 18.74
N ASN A 108 0.38 -4.12 18.24
CA ASN A 108 0.70 -4.78 16.99
C ASN A 108 0.39 -3.84 15.81
N ASP A 109 1.32 -3.70 14.86
CA ASP A 109 1.22 -2.81 13.70
C ASP A 109 0.00 -3.10 12.81
N SER A 110 -0.49 -4.35 12.82
CA SER A 110 -1.66 -4.78 12.07
C SER A 110 -2.92 -4.94 12.93
N TYR A 111 -2.91 -4.49 14.21
CA TYR A 111 -4.09 -4.55 15.08
C TYR A 111 -5.29 -3.81 14.50
N TRP A 112 -5.05 -2.78 13.69
CA TRP A 112 -6.08 -2.01 13.01
C TRP A 112 -7.02 -2.86 12.16
N VAL A 113 -6.58 -4.04 11.69
CA VAL A 113 -7.40 -4.96 10.88
C VAL A 113 -8.50 -5.62 11.71
N ILE A 114 -8.21 -5.92 12.98
CA ILE A 114 -9.14 -6.63 13.89
C ILE A 114 -9.84 -5.69 14.88
N GLY A 115 -9.32 -4.49 15.06
CA GLY A 115 -9.80 -3.55 16.09
C GLY A 115 -11.12 -2.84 15.77
N SER A 116 -11.59 -2.88 14.53
CA SER A 116 -12.83 -2.22 14.09
C SER A 116 -13.33 -2.80 12.76
N ASP A 117 -14.56 -2.46 12.40
CA ASP A 117 -15.10 -2.81 11.08
C ASP A 117 -14.25 -2.23 9.96
N ARG A 118 -14.07 -3.02 8.92
CA ARG A 118 -13.29 -2.71 7.72
C ARG A 118 -14.16 -2.73 6.47
N ARG A 119 -13.70 -2.03 5.47
CA ARG A 119 -14.27 -2.11 4.14
C ARG A 119 -13.64 -3.30 3.44
N SER A 120 -14.46 -4.29 3.15
CA SER A 120 -14.07 -5.44 2.35
C SER A 120 -14.68 -5.33 0.97
N SER A 121 -13.99 -5.83 -0.02
CA SER A 121 -14.40 -5.85 -1.41
C SER A 121 -14.34 -7.27 -1.96
N TRP A 122 -14.90 -7.48 -3.14
CA TRP A 122 -14.74 -8.72 -3.89
C TRP A 122 -14.53 -8.41 -5.37
N VAL A 123 -13.64 -9.16 -5.98
CA VAL A 123 -13.30 -9.08 -7.40
C VAL A 123 -13.15 -10.49 -7.96
N GLU A 124 -13.37 -10.66 -9.26
CA GLU A 124 -13.26 -11.96 -9.93
C GLU A 124 -11.80 -12.31 -10.22
N ASP A 125 -11.03 -11.35 -10.70
CA ASP A 125 -9.64 -11.51 -11.11
C ASP A 125 -8.67 -10.90 -10.08
N VAL A 126 -7.41 -11.34 -10.14
CA VAL A 126 -6.33 -10.74 -9.35
C VAL A 126 -6.14 -9.29 -9.75
N PRO A 127 -6.24 -8.32 -8.83
CA PRO A 127 -5.96 -6.93 -9.14
C PRO A 127 -4.52 -6.75 -9.63
N GLU A 128 -4.32 -5.98 -10.71
CA GLU A 128 -2.98 -5.79 -11.31
C GLU A 128 -1.99 -5.17 -10.33
N ASP A 129 -2.45 -4.25 -9.49
CA ASP A 129 -1.63 -3.52 -8.51
C ASP A 129 -1.37 -4.31 -7.22
N ASN A 130 -2.00 -5.47 -7.05
CA ASN A 130 -1.89 -6.29 -5.84
C ASN A 130 -1.52 -7.75 -6.18
N PRO A 131 -0.29 -8.01 -6.63
CA PRO A 131 0.12 -9.35 -7.05
C PRO A 131 0.09 -10.35 -5.90
N LEU A 132 -0.23 -11.61 -6.23
CA LEU A 132 -0.14 -12.71 -5.28
C LEU A 132 1.30 -12.93 -4.83
N THR A 133 1.47 -13.10 -3.53
CA THR A 133 2.77 -13.46 -2.92
C THR A 133 2.81 -14.92 -2.51
N ASP A 134 1.65 -15.49 -2.15
CA ASP A 134 1.53 -16.90 -1.79
C ASP A 134 0.08 -17.40 -2.00
N GLY A 135 -0.09 -18.72 -2.11
CA GLY A 135 -1.39 -19.36 -2.34
C GLY A 135 -1.85 -19.28 -3.79
N LYS A 136 -3.16 -19.43 -4.00
CA LYS A 136 -3.80 -19.38 -5.31
C LYS A 136 -5.03 -18.48 -5.26
N TRP A 137 -5.32 -17.81 -6.38
CA TRP A 137 -6.56 -17.08 -6.50
C TRP A 137 -7.76 -18.02 -6.38
N TRP A 138 -8.90 -17.50 -5.98
CA TRP A 138 -10.10 -18.31 -5.74
C TRP A 138 -10.61 -19.00 -7.00
N ASP A 139 -11.23 -20.13 -6.76
CA ASP A 139 -11.89 -20.92 -7.80
C ASP A 139 -13.40 -20.64 -7.73
N LEU A 140 -13.90 -19.86 -8.67
CA LEU A 140 -15.32 -19.51 -8.76
C LEU A 140 -16.24 -20.70 -9.00
N THR A 141 -15.69 -21.90 -9.35
CA THR A 141 -16.46 -23.12 -9.51
C THR A 141 -16.76 -23.84 -8.19
N LYS A 142 -16.16 -23.38 -7.07
CA LYS A 142 -16.33 -23.96 -5.74
C LYS A 142 -16.91 -22.95 -4.75
N PRO A 143 -18.18 -22.55 -4.90
CA PRO A 143 -18.80 -21.51 -4.08
C PRO A 143 -19.16 -21.94 -2.64
N GLU A 144 -18.80 -23.14 -2.20
CA GLU A 144 -19.24 -23.69 -0.93
C GLU A 144 -18.67 -23.00 0.31
N LYS A 145 -17.53 -22.28 0.15
CA LYS A 145 -16.89 -21.53 1.24
C LYS A 145 -16.49 -20.13 0.75
N LEU A 146 -16.68 -19.16 1.63
CA LEU A 146 -16.10 -17.84 1.42
C LEU A 146 -14.58 -17.95 1.41
N GLN A 147 -13.93 -17.45 0.36
CA GLN A 147 -12.47 -17.41 0.21
C GLN A 147 -11.99 -15.99 0.44
N ILE A 148 -10.92 -15.84 1.20
CA ILE A 148 -10.38 -14.54 1.60
C ILE A 148 -8.95 -14.42 1.08
N SER A 149 -8.66 -13.28 0.46
CA SER A 149 -7.33 -12.82 0.12
C SER A 149 -6.88 -11.80 1.16
N LEU A 150 -5.73 -12.01 1.77
CA LEU A 150 -5.21 -11.13 2.82
C LEU A 150 -3.90 -10.48 2.37
N ASP A 151 -3.63 -9.30 2.88
CA ASP A 151 -2.33 -8.65 2.74
C ASP A 151 -1.25 -9.49 3.42
N ALA A 152 -0.15 -9.73 2.71
CA ALA A 152 0.98 -10.54 3.19
C ALA A 152 1.67 -9.95 4.42
N GLU A 153 1.76 -8.63 4.54
CA GLU A 153 2.35 -7.96 5.70
C GLU A 153 1.43 -8.08 6.92
N VAL A 154 0.14 -7.90 6.72
CA VAL A 154 -0.88 -8.13 7.76
C VAL A 154 -0.85 -9.58 8.22
N ALA A 155 -0.84 -10.55 7.30
CA ALA A 155 -0.76 -11.97 7.63
C ALA A 155 0.48 -12.28 8.49
N LYS A 156 1.64 -11.76 8.11
CA LYS A 156 2.90 -11.93 8.85
C LYS A 156 2.81 -11.34 10.25
N ASN A 157 2.30 -10.10 10.39
CA ASN A 157 2.24 -9.39 11.67
C ASN A 157 1.23 -10.05 12.65
N LEU A 158 0.15 -10.61 12.11
CA LEU A 158 -0.87 -11.30 12.89
C LEU A 158 -0.62 -12.81 13.03
N ASN A 159 0.46 -13.34 12.42
CA ASN A 159 0.81 -14.77 12.36
C ASN A 159 -0.32 -15.64 11.78
N ILE A 160 -0.89 -15.19 10.66
CA ILE A 160 -1.94 -15.87 9.91
C ILE A 160 -1.32 -16.72 8.81
N ASN A 161 -1.83 -17.94 8.63
CA ASN A 161 -1.38 -18.89 7.62
C ASN A 161 -2.48 -19.18 6.60
N LEU A 162 -2.08 -19.71 5.44
CA LEU A 162 -3.04 -20.24 4.47
C LEU A 162 -3.84 -21.36 5.11
N GLY A 163 -5.16 -21.36 4.88
CA GLY A 163 -6.10 -22.30 5.48
C GLY A 163 -6.68 -21.84 6.82
N ASP A 164 -6.17 -20.77 7.43
CA ASP A 164 -6.80 -20.18 8.62
C ASP A 164 -8.20 -19.65 8.29
N VAL A 165 -9.10 -19.71 9.26
CA VAL A 165 -10.50 -19.33 9.10
C VAL A 165 -10.78 -18.03 9.85
N PHE A 166 -11.25 -17.03 9.13
CA PHE A 166 -11.79 -15.81 9.71
C PHE A 166 -13.31 -15.92 9.83
N THR A 167 -13.84 -15.64 11.01
CA THR A 167 -15.28 -15.39 11.19
C THR A 167 -15.50 -13.89 11.06
N LEU A 168 -16.19 -13.50 10.01
CA LEU A 168 -16.52 -12.10 9.69
C LEU A 168 -17.93 -11.78 10.20
N ASN A 169 -18.11 -10.62 10.81
CA ASN A 169 -19.41 -10.03 11.03
C ASN A 169 -19.75 -9.10 9.87
N ILE A 170 -20.77 -9.44 9.10
CA ILE A 170 -21.26 -8.64 7.98
C ILE A 170 -22.73 -8.32 8.24
N TYR A 171 -23.03 -7.06 8.58
CA TYR A 171 -24.39 -6.61 8.92
C TYR A 171 -25.08 -7.48 9.98
N GLY A 172 -24.34 -7.91 11.01
CA GLY A 172 -24.86 -8.74 12.10
C GLY A 172 -24.93 -10.25 11.81
N ARG A 173 -24.44 -10.70 10.65
CA ARG A 173 -24.31 -12.12 10.31
C ARG A 173 -22.87 -12.57 10.45
N GLU A 174 -22.67 -13.67 11.11
CA GLU A 174 -21.38 -14.36 11.19
C GLU A 174 -21.19 -15.23 9.95
N ILE A 175 -20.09 -15.03 9.23
CA ILE A 175 -19.75 -15.80 8.03
C ILE A 175 -18.30 -16.23 8.15
N ASP A 176 -18.05 -17.54 8.02
CA ASP A 176 -16.69 -18.07 8.02
C ASP A 176 -16.09 -18.01 6.62
N GLY A 177 -14.86 -17.53 6.53
CA GLY A 177 -14.09 -17.49 5.30
C GLY A 177 -12.69 -18.03 5.51
N GLU A 178 -12.20 -18.81 4.55
CA GLU A 178 -10.88 -19.43 4.56
C GLU A 178 -9.86 -18.51 3.86
N ILE A 179 -8.69 -18.30 4.45
CA ILE A 179 -7.58 -17.58 3.85
C ILE A 179 -6.95 -18.50 2.78
N VAL A 180 -7.12 -18.15 1.51
CA VAL A 180 -6.62 -18.96 0.39
C VAL A 180 -5.38 -18.40 -0.29
N ASN A 181 -5.10 -17.12 -0.10
CA ASN A 181 -3.89 -16.50 -0.64
C ASN A 181 -3.48 -15.24 0.12
N PHE A 182 -2.24 -14.86 -0.11
CA PHE A 182 -1.68 -13.57 0.30
C PHE A 182 -1.31 -12.75 -0.93
N ARG A 183 -1.44 -11.43 -0.81
CA ARG A 183 -1.09 -10.47 -1.87
C ARG A 183 -0.25 -9.33 -1.30
N ALA A 184 0.58 -8.73 -2.15
CA ALA A 184 1.28 -7.49 -1.80
C ALA A 184 0.33 -6.32 -2.02
N VAL A 185 0.06 -5.53 -0.96
CA VAL A 185 -0.79 -4.34 -1.04
C VAL A 185 0.05 -3.11 -0.75
N ASP A 186 0.11 -2.15 -1.68
CA ASP A 186 0.72 -0.85 -1.42
C ASP A 186 -0.36 0.18 -1.06
N TYR A 187 -0.51 0.45 0.23
CA TYR A 187 -1.46 1.45 0.74
C TYR A 187 -1.07 2.91 0.45
N ARG A 188 0.07 3.14 -0.18
CA ARG A 188 0.56 4.48 -0.53
C ARG A 188 0.13 4.91 -1.92
N ASP A 189 -0.27 3.98 -2.76
CA ASP A 189 -0.85 4.30 -4.04
C ASP A 189 -2.30 4.79 -3.88
N LEU A 190 -2.82 5.44 -4.89
CA LEU A 190 -4.19 5.95 -4.91
C LEU A 190 -5.19 4.91 -5.47
N SER A 191 -4.78 3.66 -5.61
CA SER A 191 -5.64 2.58 -6.06
C SER A 191 -6.65 2.18 -4.98
N ILE A 192 -7.71 1.50 -5.38
CA ILE A 192 -8.74 1.04 -4.44
C ILE A 192 -8.25 -0.24 -3.77
N ASN A 193 -7.50 -0.09 -2.68
CA ASN A 193 -7.00 -1.18 -1.87
C ASN A 193 -7.91 -1.43 -0.67
N PHE A 194 -8.82 -2.38 -0.78
CA PHE A 194 -9.59 -2.87 0.36
C PHE A 194 -8.95 -4.14 0.92
N ALA A 195 -8.87 -4.19 2.25
CA ALA A 195 -8.39 -5.37 2.96
C ALA A 195 -9.40 -6.51 2.84
#